data_502cb1af07ee64e3936f72b64693adf7
#
_entry.id   502cb1af07ee64e3936f72b64693adf7
#
_cell.length_a   1.000
_cell.length_b   1.000
_cell.length_c   1.000
_cell.angle_alpha   90.00
_cell.angle_beta   90.00
_cell.angle_gamma   90.00
#
_symmetry.space_group_name_H-M   'P 1'
#
loop_
_entity.id
_entity.type
_entity.pdbx_description
1 polymer ?
#
loop_
_entity_poly.entity_id
_entity_poly.type
_entity_poly.pdbx_seq_one_letter_code
_entity_poly.pdbx_strand_id
1 'polypeptide(L)'
;MAPQNLMANAIRALTMDAVQQANSGHPGAPMGMADMAVALWSQHLRHNPANPHWVNRDRFVLSNGHGSMLIYALLHLSGYDLPMQELKQFRQLHSKTAGHPEVGITPGVE
;
A
#
# COMPACT_ATOMS: atom_id res chain seq x y z
N MET A 1 2.54 3.70 20.05
CA MET A 1 2.82 3.73 18.62
C MET A 1 3.98 2.79 18.28
N ALA A 2 3.86 2.02 17.23
CA ALA A 2 4.92 1.11 16.81
C ALA A 2 6.14 1.89 16.32
N PRO A 3 7.36 1.42 16.57
CA PRO A 3 8.57 2.04 16.01
C PRO A 3 8.53 2.06 14.48
N GLN A 4 9.14 3.08 13.89
CA GLN A 4 9.15 3.22 12.42
C GLN A 4 9.78 2.02 11.71
N ASN A 5 10.86 1.48 12.27
CA ASN A 5 11.51 0.32 11.65
C ASN A 5 10.61 -0.91 11.64
N LEU A 6 9.79 -1.09 12.67
CA LEU A 6 8.84 -2.21 12.71
C LEU A 6 7.76 -2.03 11.64
N MET A 7 7.24 -0.82 11.49
CA MET A 7 6.24 -0.52 10.46
C MET A 7 6.81 -0.69 9.05
N ALA A 8 8.03 -0.22 8.83
CA ALA A 8 8.71 -0.39 7.54
C ALA A 8 8.96 -1.86 7.23
N ASN A 9 9.37 -2.65 8.23
CA ASN A 9 9.58 -4.08 8.04
C ASN A 9 8.26 -4.82 7.79
N ALA A 10 7.14 -4.35 8.35
CA ALA A 10 5.83 -4.90 8.02
C ALA A 10 5.51 -4.72 6.53
N ILE A 11 5.78 -3.54 5.98
CA ILE A 11 5.61 -3.28 4.53
C ILE A 11 6.49 -4.24 3.72
N ARG A 12 7.74 -4.39 4.12
CA ARG A 12 8.68 -5.28 3.42
C ARG A 12 8.22 -6.74 3.46
N ALA A 13 7.79 -7.21 4.63
CA ALA A 13 7.32 -8.59 4.79
C ALA A 13 6.05 -8.84 3.98
N LEU A 14 5.09 -7.93 4.03
CA LEU A 14 3.87 -8.05 3.22
C LEU A 14 4.18 -8.08 1.73
N THR A 15 5.14 -7.27 1.29
CA THR A 15 5.56 -7.23 -0.11
C THR A 15 6.19 -8.55 -0.52
N MET A 16 7.12 -9.08 0.28
CA MET A 16 7.77 -10.35 -0.02
C MET A 16 6.75 -11.47 -0.11
N ASP A 17 5.84 -11.54 0.86
CA ASP A 17 4.83 -12.59 0.90
C ASP A 17 3.86 -12.48 -0.29
N ALA A 18 3.41 -11.27 -0.62
CA ALA A 18 2.46 -11.07 -1.71
C ALA A 18 3.08 -11.40 -3.07
N VAL A 19 4.30 -10.94 -3.31
CA VAL A 19 5.02 -11.23 -4.56
C VAL A 19 5.29 -12.73 -4.68
N GLN A 20 5.70 -13.36 -3.60
CA GLN A 20 5.96 -14.81 -3.59
C GLN A 20 4.69 -15.60 -3.85
N GLN A 21 3.59 -15.22 -3.21
CA GLN A 21 2.29 -15.89 -3.40
C GLN A 21 1.80 -15.75 -4.83
N ALA A 22 1.95 -14.57 -5.41
CA ALA A 22 1.54 -14.31 -6.79
C ALA A 22 2.52 -14.89 -7.81
N ASN A 23 3.72 -15.23 -7.38
CA ASN A 23 4.84 -15.60 -8.25
C ASN A 23 5.06 -14.55 -9.34
N SER A 24 4.83 -13.29 -9.02
CA SER A 24 4.86 -12.17 -9.95
C SER A 24 4.87 -10.87 -9.18
N GLY A 25 5.59 -9.87 -9.67
CA GLY A 25 5.58 -8.54 -9.07
C GLY A 25 6.97 -7.91 -9.03
N HIS A 26 7.02 -6.70 -8.47
CA HIS A 26 8.22 -5.88 -8.40
C HIS A 26 8.48 -5.44 -6.96
N PRO A 27 9.29 -6.17 -6.19
CA PRO A 27 9.49 -5.86 -4.78
C PRO A 27 10.46 -4.71 -4.52
N GLY A 28 11.25 -4.28 -5.52
CA GLY A 28 12.34 -3.32 -5.30
C GLY A 28 11.91 -2.01 -4.69
N ALA A 29 10.90 -1.34 -5.25
CA ALA A 29 10.43 -0.06 -4.73
C ALA A 29 9.83 -0.20 -3.33
N PRO A 30 8.94 -1.16 -3.04
CA PRO A 30 8.46 -1.35 -1.68
C PRO A 30 9.57 -1.61 -0.66
N MET A 31 10.56 -2.40 -1.03
CA MET A 31 11.68 -2.70 -0.12
C MET A 31 12.51 -1.47 0.16
N GLY A 32 12.84 -0.69 -0.88
CA GLY A 32 13.73 0.46 -0.75
C GLY A 32 13.05 1.71 -0.23
N MET A 33 11.75 1.86 -0.45
CA MET A 33 11.00 3.07 -0.07
C MET A 33 10.21 2.92 1.23
N ALA A 34 10.27 1.76 1.89
CA ALA A 34 9.42 1.50 3.05
C ALA A 34 9.63 2.50 4.19
N ASP A 35 10.87 2.82 4.53
CA ASP A 35 11.15 3.77 5.62
C ASP A 35 10.62 5.15 5.31
N MET A 36 10.86 5.63 4.10
CA MET A 36 10.41 6.95 3.65
C MET A 36 8.87 7.02 3.64
N ALA A 37 8.23 5.96 3.15
CA ALA A 37 6.77 5.89 3.10
C ALA A 37 6.16 5.88 4.50
N VAL A 38 6.74 5.15 5.44
CA VAL A 38 6.26 5.13 6.83
C VAL A 38 6.37 6.52 7.45
N ALA A 39 7.49 7.22 7.24
CA ALA A 39 7.66 8.57 7.77
C ALA A 39 6.58 9.51 7.23
N LEU A 40 6.33 9.45 5.93
CA LEU A 40 5.31 10.29 5.29
C LEU A 40 3.91 9.98 5.80
N TRP A 41 3.52 8.70 5.77
CA TRP A 41 2.14 8.30 6.07
C TRP A 41 1.79 8.37 7.56
N SER A 42 2.76 8.14 8.44
CA SER A 42 2.50 8.14 9.88
C SER A 42 2.62 9.50 10.53
N GLN A 43 3.38 10.45 9.92
CA GLN A 43 3.72 11.71 10.58
C GLN A 43 3.29 12.96 9.82
N HIS A 44 3.12 12.90 8.50
CA HIS A 44 2.93 14.10 7.69
C HIS A 44 1.68 14.08 6.83
N LEU A 45 1.34 12.94 6.23
CA LEU A 45 0.22 12.84 5.30
C LEU A 45 -1.11 13.03 6.05
N ARG A 46 -1.91 13.98 5.59
CA ARG A 46 -3.26 14.18 6.13
C ARG A 46 -4.22 13.32 5.32
N HIS A 47 -4.75 12.29 5.98
CA HIS A 47 -5.67 11.36 5.33
C HIS A 47 -6.64 10.79 6.37
N ASN A 48 -7.75 10.23 5.88
CA ASN A 48 -8.75 9.60 6.74
C ASN A 48 -9.16 8.26 6.14
N PRO A 49 -8.68 7.14 6.69
CA PRO A 49 -9.04 5.80 6.17
C PRO A 49 -10.54 5.53 6.18
N ALA A 50 -11.29 6.11 7.12
CA ALA A 50 -12.73 5.95 7.18
C ALA A 50 -13.46 6.75 6.09
N ASN A 51 -12.80 7.76 5.50
CA ASN A 51 -13.36 8.57 4.42
C ASN A 51 -12.28 8.86 3.38
N PRO A 52 -12.01 7.92 2.47
CA PRO A 52 -10.94 8.07 1.48
C PRO A 52 -11.16 9.23 0.51
N HIS A 53 -12.38 9.76 0.44
CA HIS A 53 -12.71 10.88 -0.44
C HIS A 53 -12.82 12.21 0.29
N TRP A 54 -12.34 12.29 1.53
CA TRP A 54 -12.33 13.53 2.28
C TRP A 54 -11.67 14.63 1.47
N VAL A 55 -12.38 15.73 1.30
CA VAL A 55 -12.01 16.80 0.37
C VAL A 55 -10.67 17.44 0.72
N ASN A 56 -10.38 17.57 2.02
CA ASN A 56 -9.16 18.24 2.50
C ASN A 56 -7.98 17.30 2.72
N ARG A 57 -8.06 16.09 2.21
CA ARG A 57 -6.97 15.12 2.33
C ARG A 57 -5.78 15.47 1.44
N ASP A 58 -4.60 15.07 1.85
CA ASP A 58 -3.45 15.07 0.96
C ASP A 58 -3.60 13.93 -0.05
N ARG A 59 -3.13 14.14 -1.28
CA ARG A 59 -3.20 13.15 -2.35
C ARG A 59 -1.82 12.56 -2.57
N PHE A 60 -1.69 11.29 -2.24
CA PHE A 60 -0.47 10.53 -2.50
C PHE A 60 -0.64 9.77 -3.82
N VAL A 61 0.30 9.97 -4.74
CA VAL A 61 0.29 9.29 -6.03
C VAL A 61 1.59 8.50 -6.16
N LEU A 62 1.45 7.21 -6.40
CA LEU A 62 2.60 6.32 -6.61
C LEU A 62 2.99 6.40 -8.09
N SER A 63 4.03 7.18 -8.40
CA SER A 63 4.50 7.37 -9.77
C SER A 63 5.03 6.07 -10.37
N ASN A 64 5.82 5.33 -9.60
CA ASN A 64 6.32 4.03 -10.04
C ASN A 64 5.27 2.95 -9.76
N GLY A 65 4.21 2.98 -10.55
CA GLY A 65 3.03 2.13 -10.35
C GLY A 65 3.31 0.63 -10.34
N HIS A 66 4.40 0.19 -10.97
CA HIS A 66 4.79 -1.22 -10.95
C HIS A 66 5.19 -1.70 -9.54
N GLY A 67 5.57 -0.79 -8.64
CA GLY A 67 5.83 -1.09 -7.25
C GLY A 67 4.58 -1.02 -6.39
N SER A 68 3.46 -1.47 -6.90
CA SER A 68 2.12 -1.28 -6.32
C SER A 68 1.96 -1.84 -4.91
N MET A 69 2.70 -2.87 -4.53
CA MET A 69 2.59 -3.41 -3.17
C MET A 69 2.94 -2.38 -2.10
N LEU A 70 3.75 -1.37 -2.41
CA LEU A 70 4.04 -0.31 -1.46
C LEU A 70 2.75 0.39 -1.01
N ILE A 71 1.94 0.86 -1.98
CA ILE A 71 0.70 1.57 -1.64
C ILE A 71 -0.32 0.61 -1.03
N TYR A 72 -0.39 -0.63 -1.49
CA TYR A 72 -1.34 -1.60 -0.91
C TYR A 72 -1.02 -1.90 0.55
N ALA A 73 0.26 -2.11 0.88
CA ALA A 73 0.67 -2.32 2.26
C ALA A 73 0.37 -1.09 3.12
N LEU A 74 0.65 0.11 2.61
CA LEU A 74 0.35 1.36 3.31
C LEU A 74 -1.14 1.51 3.59
N LEU A 75 -1.98 1.27 2.60
CA LEU A 75 -3.44 1.37 2.75
C LEU A 75 -3.97 0.34 3.74
N HIS A 76 -3.50 -0.89 3.64
CA HIS A 76 -3.91 -1.96 4.56
C HIS A 76 -3.51 -1.62 6.00
N LEU A 77 -2.26 -1.27 6.23
CA LEU A 77 -1.75 -0.99 7.56
C LEU A 77 -2.34 0.29 8.15
N SER A 78 -2.75 1.23 7.32
CA SER A 78 -3.36 2.48 7.76
C SER A 78 -4.85 2.35 8.09
N GLY A 79 -5.47 1.22 7.80
CA GLY A 79 -6.86 0.98 8.14
C GLY A 79 -7.87 1.29 7.05
N TYR A 80 -7.43 1.47 5.80
CA TYR A 80 -8.36 1.57 4.68
C TYR A 80 -9.07 0.23 4.46
N ASP A 81 -10.17 0.27 3.71
CA ASP A 81 -10.93 -0.94 3.39
C ASP A 81 -10.19 -1.78 2.34
N LEU A 82 -9.04 -2.28 2.73
CA LEU A 82 -8.22 -3.17 1.93
C LEU A 82 -7.72 -4.29 2.85
N PRO A 83 -8.52 -5.33 3.05
CA PRO A 83 -8.20 -6.38 4.01
C PRO A 83 -7.07 -7.29 3.52
N MET A 84 -6.49 -8.05 4.45
CA MET A 84 -5.43 -9.00 4.17
C MET A 84 -5.81 -9.97 3.05
N GLN A 85 -7.08 -10.33 2.95
CA GLN A 85 -7.58 -11.22 1.90
C GLN A 85 -7.28 -10.69 0.49
N GLU A 86 -7.37 -9.36 0.31
CA GLU A 86 -7.04 -8.74 -0.98
C GLU A 86 -5.53 -8.71 -1.23
N LEU A 87 -4.72 -8.55 -0.18
CA LEU A 87 -3.27 -8.63 -0.32
C LEU A 87 -2.83 -10.04 -0.74
N LYS A 88 -3.50 -11.07 -0.23
CA LYS A 88 -3.24 -12.45 -0.60
C LYS A 88 -3.60 -12.74 -2.05
N GLN A 89 -4.44 -11.90 -2.66
CA GLN A 89 -4.86 -12.01 -4.05
C GLN A 89 -4.12 -11.02 -4.95
N PHE A 90 -2.93 -10.60 -4.56
CA PHE A 90 -2.11 -9.66 -5.31
C PHE A 90 -1.93 -10.13 -6.75
N ARG A 91 -2.22 -9.25 -7.70
CA ARG A 91 -2.14 -9.48 -9.15
C ARG A 91 -3.07 -10.57 -9.68
N GLN A 92 -4.04 -10.99 -8.89
CA GLN A 92 -5.04 -11.95 -9.36
C GLN A 92 -6.21 -11.22 -10.01
N LEU A 93 -6.84 -11.86 -10.98
CA LEU A 93 -7.99 -11.29 -11.68
C LEU A 93 -9.12 -10.97 -10.69
N HIS A 94 -9.71 -9.80 -10.84
CA HIS A 94 -10.82 -9.28 -10.02
C HIS A 94 -10.45 -8.91 -8.58
N SER A 95 -9.18 -9.02 -8.18
CA SER A 95 -8.76 -8.51 -6.88
C SER A 95 -8.66 -6.98 -6.89
N LYS A 96 -8.61 -6.39 -5.69
CA LYS A 96 -8.40 -4.94 -5.53
C LYS A 96 -6.91 -4.58 -5.56
N THR A 97 -6.03 -5.53 -5.79
CA THR A 97 -4.58 -5.36 -5.72
C THR A 97 -3.91 -5.70 -7.05
N ALA A 98 -4.26 -4.94 -8.07
CA ALA A 98 -3.71 -5.10 -9.41
C ALA A 98 -2.22 -4.78 -9.45
N GLY A 99 -1.53 -5.25 -10.49
CA GLY A 99 -0.10 -4.98 -10.66
C GLY A 99 0.25 -3.51 -10.75
N HIS A 100 -0.69 -2.66 -11.17
CA HIS A 100 -0.60 -1.20 -11.11
C HIS A 100 -1.84 -0.68 -10.41
N PRO A 101 -1.71 0.26 -9.45
CA PRO A 101 -2.89 0.76 -8.73
C PRO A 101 -3.86 1.47 -9.66
N GLU A 102 -5.16 1.26 -9.42
CA GLU A 102 -6.21 1.85 -10.25
C GLU A 102 -7.20 2.61 -9.39
N VAL A 103 -7.45 3.87 -9.76
CA VAL A 103 -8.46 4.70 -9.13
C VAL A 103 -9.83 4.05 -9.33
N GLY A 104 -10.62 4.00 -8.27
CA GLY A 104 -11.97 3.43 -8.33
C GLY A 104 -12.03 1.94 -8.05
N ILE A 105 -10.89 1.24 -8.07
CA ILE A 105 -10.82 -0.19 -7.75
C ILE A 105 -10.37 -0.38 -6.31
N THR A 106 -9.28 0.28 -5.93
CA THR A 106 -8.70 0.15 -4.59
C THR A 106 -9.03 1.40 -3.77
N PRO A 107 -9.70 1.26 -2.60
CA PRO A 107 -9.97 2.42 -1.76
C PRO A 107 -8.69 3.14 -1.34
N GLY A 108 -8.66 4.46 -1.51
CA GLY A 108 -7.50 5.27 -1.14
C GLY A 108 -6.50 5.54 -2.25
N VAL A 109 -6.60 4.89 -3.39
CA VAL A 109 -5.77 5.18 -4.58
C VAL A 109 -6.29 6.44 -5.26
N GLU A 110 -5.36 7.38 -5.53
CA GLU A 110 -5.67 8.68 -6.16
C GLU A 110 -5.49 8.68 -7.67
#